data_51340e63a31e04d3bfc7e9f0618122f0
#
_entry.id   51340e63a31e04d3bfc7e9f0618122f0
#
_cell.length_a   1.000
_cell.length_b   1.000
_cell.length_c   1.000
_cell.angle_alpha   90.00
_cell.angle_beta   90.00
_cell.angle_gamma   90.00
#
_symmetry.space_group_name_H-M   'P 1'
#
loop_
_entity.id
_entity.type
_entity.pdbx_description
1 polymer ?
#
loop_
_entity_poly.entity_id
_entity_poly.type
_entity_poly.pdbx_seq_one_letter_code
_entity_poly.pdbx_strand_id
1 'polypeptide(L)'
;MLVLSAYLGDHHGFDYLIKPGKALDPEKYFIVATDMFQNGLSSSPSNTESPYNGPNFPLINIRDNVNAGYRLITEVFKVKKIKAVVGFSMGAQQAFQWGVSYPKFTQKIVGIAGSAVEYPHGKVRLEGFISAIEADSSFKNGNYTTQPEKGLRAGGAHWSSWGWSQEWFRKELYKEKKLKNIDE
;
A
#
# COMPACT_ATOMS: atom_id res chain seq x y z
N MET A 1 15.56 -8.70 6.94
CA MET A 1 14.10 -8.61 7.17
C MET A 1 13.48 -7.92 5.96
N LEU A 2 12.23 -8.22 5.64
CA LEU A 2 11.47 -7.52 4.59
C LEU A 2 10.39 -6.67 5.26
N VAL A 3 10.23 -5.43 4.84
CA VAL A 3 9.19 -4.51 5.34
C VAL A 3 8.31 -4.05 4.19
N LEU A 4 6.99 -4.01 4.44
CA LEU A 4 5.95 -3.82 3.44
C LEU A 4 4.96 -2.76 3.94
N SER A 5 4.91 -1.61 3.28
CA SER A 5 4.07 -0.48 3.68
C SER A 5 2.59 -0.68 3.34
N ALA A 6 1.76 0.27 3.77
CA ALA A 6 0.36 0.38 3.37
C ALA A 6 0.22 0.71 1.87
N TYR A 7 -0.97 0.52 1.30
CA TYR A 7 -1.19 0.75 -0.13
C TYR A 7 -1.01 2.21 -0.58
N LEU A 8 -1.21 3.17 0.29
CA LEU A 8 -0.89 4.59 0.06
C LEU A 8 0.54 4.97 0.47
N GLY A 9 1.33 4.00 0.92
CA GLY A 9 2.70 4.23 1.38
C GLY A 9 3.73 3.77 0.36
N ASP A 10 4.97 4.07 0.69
CA ASP A 10 6.16 3.67 -0.04
C ASP A 10 7.17 2.96 0.89
N HIS A 11 8.37 2.70 0.39
CA HIS A 11 9.44 2.05 1.15
C HIS A 11 9.87 2.82 2.42
N HIS A 12 9.50 4.09 2.57
CA HIS A 12 9.75 4.89 3.77
C HIS A 12 8.74 4.67 4.90
N GLY A 13 7.66 3.92 4.65
CA GLY A 13 6.57 3.71 5.61
C GLY A 13 6.98 3.16 6.98
N PHE A 14 8.20 2.59 7.10
CA PHE A 14 8.75 2.06 8.34
C PHE A 14 9.99 2.79 8.85
N ASP A 15 10.39 3.91 8.27
CA ASP A 15 11.61 4.65 8.66
C ASP A 15 11.64 5.01 10.16
N TYR A 16 10.48 5.26 10.75
CA TYR A 16 10.37 5.55 12.18
C TYR A 16 10.76 4.36 13.09
N LEU A 17 10.75 3.13 12.58
CA LEU A 17 11.19 1.91 13.27
C LEU A 17 12.58 1.42 12.82
N ILE A 18 13.08 1.90 11.67
CA ILE A 18 14.38 1.49 11.10
C ILE A 18 15.48 2.42 11.65
N LYS A 19 15.88 2.16 12.90
CA LYS A 19 16.93 2.93 13.60
C LYS A 19 17.67 2.03 14.59
N PRO A 20 18.93 2.34 14.93
CA PRO A 20 19.64 1.66 16.03
C PRO A 20 18.83 1.62 17.30
N GLY A 21 18.75 0.46 17.93
CA GLY A 21 17.98 0.23 19.16
C GLY A 21 16.47 0.13 19.00
N LYS A 22 15.91 0.29 17.80
CA LYS A 22 14.48 0.08 17.50
C LYS A 22 14.20 -1.34 17.07
N ALA A 23 12.93 -1.66 16.84
CA ALA A 23 12.48 -3.01 16.45
C ALA A 23 13.10 -3.49 15.14
N LEU A 24 13.32 -2.57 14.20
CA LEU A 24 13.95 -2.81 12.90
C LEU A 24 15.37 -2.20 12.91
N ASP A 25 16.23 -2.74 13.77
CA ASP A 25 17.59 -2.25 14.00
C ASP A 25 18.52 -2.62 12.83
N PRO A 26 19.01 -1.65 12.03
CA PRO A 26 19.85 -1.92 10.87
C PRO A 26 21.27 -2.41 11.26
N GLU A 27 21.69 -2.24 12.53
CA GLU A 27 22.95 -2.80 13.01
C GLU A 27 22.86 -4.31 13.23
N LYS A 28 21.63 -4.83 13.39
CA LYS A 28 21.36 -6.27 13.65
C LYS A 28 20.81 -7.00 12.44
N TYR A 29 20.18 -6.26 11.51
CA TYR A 29 19.43 -6.86 10.42
C TYR A 29 19.71 -6.18 9.09
N PHE A 30 19.96 -6.96 8.07
CA PHE A 30 19.80 -6.48 6.69
C PHE A 30 18.30 -6.34 6.42
N ILE A 31 17.86 -5.11 6.12
CA ILE A 31 16.45 -4.73 5.94
C ILE A 31 16.23 -4.34 4.49
N VAL A 32 15.20 -4.89 3.89
CA VAL A 32 14.73 -4.56 2.55
C VAL A 32 13.34 -3.98 2.67
N ALA A 33 13.12 -2.80 2.11
CA ALA A 33 11.81 -2.19 1.94
C ALA A 33 11.47 -2.16 0.45
N THR A 34 10.29 -2.62 0.07
CA THR A 34 9.86 -2.69 -1.32
C THR A 34 8.62 -1.85 -1.56
N ASP A 35 8.57 -1.23 -2.73
CA ASP A 35 7.37 -0.59 -3.24
C ASP A 35 6.48 -1.62 -3.94
N MET A 36 5.19 -1.56 -3.68
CA MET A 36 4.20 -2.39 -4.38
C MET A 36 4.07 -1.96 -5.83
N PHE A 37 3.77 -2.89 -6.72
CA PHE A 37 3.24 -2.54 -8.03
C PHE A 37 2.05 -1.58 -7.89
N GLN A 38 1.90 -0.67 -8.81
CA GLN A 38 0.82 0.32 -8.88
C GLN A 38 0.89 1.45 -7.84
N ASN A 39 1.96 1.57 -7.04
CA ASN A 39 2.11 2.68 -6.10
C ASN A 39 2.71 3.96 -6.71
N GLY A 40 3.05 3.96 -7.99
CA GLY A 40 3.63 5.11 -8.70
C GLY A 40 5.16 5.18 -8.67
N LEU A 41 5.84 4.48 -7.76
CA LEU A 41 7.31 4.38 -7.70
C LEU A 41 7.82 3.10 -8.37
N SER A 42 7.19 1.98 -8.07
CA SER A 42 7.37 0.72 -8.78
C SER A 42 6.59 0.75 -10.10
N SER A 43 6.66 -0.31 -10.92
CA SER A 43 5.90 -0.40 -12.16
C SER A 43 4.41 -0.15 -11.93
N SER A 44 3.87 0.85 -12.61
CA SER A 44 2.55 1.39 -12.39
C SER A 44 1.91 1.83 -13.72
N PRO A 45 0.58 1.96 -13.81
CA PRO A 45 -0.08 2.48 -15.00
C PRO A 45 0.48 3.80 -15.50
N SER A 46 0.95 4.66 -14.57
CA SER A 46 1.43 6.02 -14.86
C SER A 46 2.88 6.09 -15.32
N ASN A 47 3.69 5.06 -15.09
CA ASN A 47 5.13 5.06 -15.40
C ASN A 47 5.61 3.88 -16.25
N THR A 48 4.69 3.08 -16.75
CA THR A 48 5.00 1.96 -17.66
C THR A 48 4.78 2.39 -19.10
N GLU A 49 5.66 1.94 -20.00
CA GLU A 49 5.56 2.25 -21.42
C GLU A 49 4.47 1.46 -22.13
N SER A 50 4.02 1.99 -23.29
CA SER A 50 3.10 1.26 -24.18
C SER A 50 3.70 -0.11 -24.56
N PRO A 51 2.90 -1.18 -24.66
CA PRO A 51 1.43 -1.20 -24.61
C PRO A 51 0.81 -1.36 -23.22
N TYR A 52 1.60 -1.39 -22.16
CA TYR A 52 1.14 -1.72 -20.79
C TYR A 52 0.91 -0.50 -19.89
N ASN A 53 0.78 0.69 -20.46
CA ASN A 53 0.49 1.92 -19.72
C ASN A 53 -1.01 2.15 -19.49
N GLY A 54 -1.35 3.02 -18.56
CA GLY A 54 -2.73 3.43 -18.27
C GLY A 54 -3.66 2.24 -18.01
N PRO A 55 -4.83 2.19 -18.65
CA PRO A 55 -5.81 1.12 -18.45
C PRO A 55 -5.37 -0.25 -18.99
N ASN A 56 -4.30 -0.30 -19.77
CA ASN A 56 -3.73 -1.55 -20.28
C ASN A 56 -2.71 -2.18 -19.31
N PHE A 57 -2.46 -1.54 -18.18
CA PHE A 57 -1.57 -2.10 -17.18
C PHE A 57 -2.13 -3.45 -16.67
N PRO A 58 -1.29 -4.47 -16.51
CA PRO A 58 -1.75 -5.78 -16.06
C PRO A 58 -2.49 -5.73 -14.74
N LEU A 59 -3.51 -6.58 -14.59
CA LEU A 59 -4.16 -6.77 -13.29
C LEU A 59 -3.18 -7.43 -12.32
N ILE A 60 -2.79 -6.71 -11.30
CA ILE A 60 -1.84 -7.15 -10.27
C ILE A 60 -2.61 -7.50 -9.00
N ASN A 61 -2.25 -8.61 -8.39
CA ASN A 61 -2.77 -9.03 -7.10
C ASN A 61 -1.65 -9.11 -6.04
N ILE A 62 -2.01 -9.39 -4.79
CA ILE A 62 -1.06 -9.47 -3.67
C ILE A 62 0.01 -10.54 -3.91
N ARG A 63 -0.37 -11.68 -4.50
CA ARG A 63 0.58 -12.77 -4.78
C ARG A 63 1.63 -12.36 -5.81
N ASP A 64 1.29 -11.51 -6.78
CA ASP A 64 2.25 -11.02 -7.78
C ASP A 64 3.31 -10.14 -7.12
N ASN A 65 2.89 -9.23 -6.21
CA ASN A 65 3.83 -8.46 -5.41
C ASN A 65 4.76 -9.35 -4.58
N VAL A 66 4.21 -10.37 -3.95
CA VAL A 66 4.98 -11.33 -3.13
C VAL A 66 5.96 -12.13 -3.99
N ASN A 67 5.55 -12.58 -5.17
CA ASN A 67 6.42 -13.30 -6.11
C ASN A 67 7.56 -12.41 -6.63
N ALA A 68 7.27 -11.16 -6.97
CA ALA A 68 8.29 -10.21 -7.40
C ALA A 68 9.30 -9.93 -6.27
N GLY A 69 8.80 -9.69 -5.04
CA GLY A 69 9.64 -9.54 -3.86
C GLY A 69 10.49 -10.77 -3.56
N TYR A 70 9.95 -11.97 -3.73
CA TYR A 70 10.70 -13.21 -3.57
C TYR A 70 11.86 -13.30 -4.56
N ARG A 71 11.62 -13.00 -5.84
CA ARG A 71 12.65 -12.98 -6.86
C ARG A 71 13.72 -11.92 -6.57
N LEU A 72 13.33 -10.72 -6.18
CA LEU A 72 14.26 -9.66 -5.76
C LEU A 72 15.20 -10.17 -4.66
N ILE A 73 14.65 -10.76 -3.61
CA ILE A 73 15.42 -11.21 -2.45
C ILE A 73 16.32 -12.39 -2.79
N THR A 74 15.84 -13.33 -3.58
CA THR A 74 16.60 -14.54 -3.92
C THR A 74 17.56 -14.35 -5.08
N GLU A 75 17.13 -13.64 -6.14
CA GLU A 75 17.90 -13.53 -7.38
C GLU A 75 18.88 -12.34 -7.35
N VAL A 76 18.52 -11.22 -6.70
CA VAL A 76 19.36 -10.02 -6.62
C VAL A 76 20.20 -10.02 -5.35
N PHE A 77 19.54 -10.11 -4.18
CA PHE A 77 20.24 -10.06 -2.89
C PHE A 77 20.83 -11.43 -2.46
N LYS A 78 20.53 -12.51 -3.18
CA LYS A 78 21.02 -13.88 -2.89
C LYS A 78 20.73 -14.35 -1.47
N VAL A 79 19.67 -13.83 -0.85
CA VAL A 79 19.23 -14.22 0.49
C VAL A 79 18.46 -15.54 0.43
N LYS A 80 18.84 -16.50 1.26
CA LYS A 80 18.27 -17.86 1.29
C LYS A 80 17.10 -18.03 2.26
N LYS A 81 16.95 -17.14 3.24
CA LYS A 81 15.86 -17.12 4.24
C LYS A 81 15.65 -15.73 4.79
N ILE A 82 14.40 -15.37 5.06
CA ILE A 82 14.02 -14.10 5.69
C ILE A 82 13.73 -14.34 7.17
N LYS A 83 14.34 -13.55 8.06
CA LYS A 83 14.09 -13.59 9.50
C LYS A 83 12.65 -13.21 9.85
N ALA A 84 12.15 -12.16 9.20
CA ALA A 84 10.75 -11.74 9.33
C ALA A 84 10.29 -10.96 8.10
N VAL A 85 9.00 -11.07 7.81
CA VAL A 85 8.25 -10.15 6.95
C VAL A 85 7.35 -9.33 7.86
N VAL A 86 7.48 -8.01 7.81
CA VAL A 86 6.73 -7.05 8.61
C VAL A 86 5.89 -6.20 7.68
N GLY A 87 4.60 -6.15 7.87
CA GLY A 87 3.70 -5.39 6.99
C GLY A 87 2.64 -4.62 7.76
N PHE A 88 2.28 -3.44 7.23
CA PHE A 88 1.22 -2.61 7.75
C PHE A 88 0.07 -2.52 6.74
N SER A 89 -1.19 -2.66 7.19
CA SER A 89 -2.39 -2.57 6.35
C SER A 89 -2.33 -3.57 5.17
N MET A 90 -2.33 -3.13 3.92
CA MET A 90 -2.12 -3.99 2.74
C MET A 90 -0.75 -4.70 2.76
N GLY A 91 0.27 -4.08 3.37
CA GLY A 91 1.55 -4.75 3.64
C GLY A 91 1.41 -5.95 4.58
N ALA A 92 0.48 -5.90 5.54
CA ALA A 92 0.16 -7.06 6.38
C ALA A 92 -0.51 -8.18 5.58
N GLN A 93 -1.40 -7.85 4.65
CA GLN A 93 -1.97 -8.84 3.71
C GLN A 93 -0.88 -9.52 2.88
N GLN A 94 0.10 -8.75 2.38
CA GLN A 94 1.26 -9.31 1.71
C GLN A 94 2.11 -10.19 2.64
N ALA A 95 2.31 -9.76 3.90
CA ALA A 95 3.06 -10.56 4.88
C ALA A 95 2.39 -11.92 5.13
N PHE A 96 1.06 -11.98 5.26
CA PHE A 96 0.33 -13.25 5.32
C PHE A 96 0.51 -14.08 4.06
N GLN A 97 0.45 -13.45 2.89
CA GLN A 97 0.69 -14.14 1.61
C GLN A 97 2.12 -14.70 1.52
N TRP A 98 3.13 -14.00 2.04
CA TRP A 98 4.49 -14.53 2.17
C TRP A 98 4.54 -15.81 3.00
N GLY A 99 3.83 -15.84 4.13
CA GLY A 99 3.74 -17.03 4.99
C GLY A 99 3.13 -18.23 4.28
N VAL A 100 2.13 -18.00 3.43
CA VAL A 100 1.43 -19.05 2.66
C VAL A 100 2.24 -19.48 1.45
N SER A 101 2.80 -18.54 0.68
CA SER A 101 3.53 -18.86 -0.56
C SER A 101 4.91 -19.43 -0.29
N TYR A 102 5.59 -18.94 0.74
CA TYR A 102 6.98 -19.28 1.03
C TYR A 102 7.23 -19.65 2.50
N PRO A 103 6.50 -20.66 3.04
CA PRO A 103 6.53 -21.00 4.48
C PRO A 103 7.90 -21.49 4.95
N LYS A 104 8.70 -22.10 4.08
CA LYS A 104 10.06 -22.57 4.42
C LYS A 104 11.12 -21.47 4.30
N PHE A 105 10.80 -20.38 3.60
CA PHE A 105 11.69 -19.25 3.37
C PHE A 105 11.52 -18.16 4.42
N THR A 106 10.28 -17.96 4.90
CA THR A 106 9.89 -16.92 5.85
C THR A 106 9.78 -17.51 7.25
N GLN A 107 10.58 -17.00 8.20
CA GLN A 107 10.59 -17.55 9.57
C GLN A 107 9.49 -16.96 10.45
N LYS A 108 9.17 -15.67 10.30
CA LYS A 108 8.17 -14.97 11.11
C LYS A 108 7.36 -14.00 10.26
N ILE A 109 6.10 -13.84 10.61
CA ILE A 109 5.18 -12.87 10.03
C ILE A 109 4.76 -11.90 11.12
N VAL A 110 4.82 -10.60 10.83
CA VAL A 110 4.31 -9.53 11.68
C VAL A 110 3.33 -8.71 10.84
N GLY A 111 2.05 -8.95 11.03
CA GLY A 111 0.97 -8.20 10.37
C GLY A 111 0.41 -7.16 11.32
N ILE A 112 0.43 -5.89 10.93
CA ILE A 112 -0.04 -4.76 11.72
C ILE A 112 -1.22 -4.12 10.99
N ALA A 113 -2.36 -3.99 11.67
CA ALA A 113 -3.57 -3.33 11.17
C ALA A 113 -4.04 -3.83 9.78
N GLY A 114 -3.94 -5.14 9.54
CA GLY A 114 -4.39 -5.79 8.31
C GLY A 114 -4.96 -7.17 8.59
N SER A 115 -5.68 -7.71 7.62
CA SER A 115 -6.33 -9.02 7.70
C SER A 115 -5.79 -9.99 6.66
N ALA A 116 -5.90 -11.30 6.93
CA ALA A 116 -5.55 -12.33 5.94
C ALA A 116 -6.61 -12.47 4.84
N VAL A 117 -7.83 -11.99 5.09
CA VAL A 117 -8.98 -12.04 4.17
C VAL A 117 -9.69 -10.68 4.21
N GLU A 118 -9.94 -10.11 3.03
CA GLU A 118 -10.77 -8.91 2.92
C GLU A 118 -12.25 -9.28 2.94
N TYR A 119 -12.97 -8.82 3.96
CA TYR A 119 -14.40 -9.09 4.14
C TYR A 119 -15.27 -8.11 3.35
N PRO A 120 -16.58 -8.42 3.15
CA PRO A 120 -17.49 -7.60 2.35
C PRO A 120 -17.53 -6.12 2.73
N HIS A 121 -17.44 -5.79 4.02
CA HIS A 121 -17.41 -4.41 4.50
C HIS A 121 -16.20 -3.61 3.95
N GLY A 122 -15.00 -4.20 3.96
CA GLY A 122 -13.82 -3.57 3.38
C GLY A 122 -13.94 -3.41 1.86
N LYS A 123 -14.54 -4.40 1.18
CA LYS A 123 -14.81 -4.33 -0.27
C LYS A 123 -15.75 -3.18 -0.61
N VAL A 124 -16.87 -3.05 0.10
CA VAL A 124 -17.83 -1.94 -0.11
C VAL A 124 -17.16 -0.58 0.06
N ARG A 125 -16.28 -0.44 1.05
CA ARG A 125 -15.50 0.77 1.26
C ARG A 125 -14.59 1.08 0.07
N LEU A 126 -13.86 0.09 -0.44
CA LEU A 126 -12.99 0.26 -1.60
C LEU A 126 -13.78 0.58 -2.87
N GLU A 127 -14.88 -0.11 -3.10
CA GLU A 127 -15.80 0.16 -4.22
C GLU A 127 -16.36 1.59 -4.18
N GLY A 128 -16.71 2.10 -3.01
CA GLY A 128 -17.17 3.47 -2.85
C GLY A 128 -16.10 4.50 -3.25
N PHE A 129 -14.83 4.25 -2.89
CA PHE A 129 -13.71 5.09 -3.30
C PHE A 129 -13.47 5.03 -4.82
N ILE A 130 -13.44 3.82 -5.39
CA ILE A 130 -13.25 3.60 -6.83
C ILE A 130 -14.38 4.27 -7.62
N SER A 131 -15.63 4.03 -7.25
CA SER A 131 -16.81 4.59 -7.92
C SER A 131 -16.81 6.12 -7.92
N ALA A 132 -16.31 6.75 -6.85
CA ALA A 132 -16.20 8.20 -6.79
C ALA A 132 -15.24 8.75 -7.85
N ILE A 133 -14.12 8.05 -8.09
CA ILE A 133 -13.15 8.43 -9.12
C ILE A 133 -13.71 8.16 -10.52
N GLU A 134 -14.33 7.00 -10.72
CA GLU A 134 -14.90 6.59 -12.01
C GLU A 134 -16.07 7.49 -12.47
N ALA A 135 -16.80 8.07 -11.52
CA ALA A 135 -17.89 9.02 -11.81
C ALA A 135 -17.39 10.38 -12.34
N ASP A 136 -16.10 10.69 -12.20
CA ASP A 136 -15.53 11.90 -12.77
C ASP A 136 -15.34 11.75 -14.27
N SER A 137 -15.99 12.60 -15.06
CA SER A 137 -15.93 12.58 -16.53
C SER A 137 -14.49 12.73 -17.09
N SER A 138 -13.58 13.33 -16.34
CA SER A 138 -12.18 13.47 -16.72
C SER A 138 -11.37 12.18 -16.56
N PHE A 139 -11.87 11.20 -15.81
CA PHE A 139 -11.22 9.89 -15.62
C PHE A 139 -11.14 9.07 -16.91
N LYS A 140 -12.16 9.15 -17.78
CA LYS A 140 -12.19 8.52 -19.11
C LYS A 140 -11.79 7.03 -19.11
N ASN A 141 -12.31 6.27 -18.16
CA ASN A 141 -11.98 4.85 -17.99
C ASN A 141 -10.46 4.59 -17.89
N GLY A 142 -9.74 5.44 -17.17
CA GLY A 142 -8.29 5.34 -16.99
C GLY A 142 -7.45 6.01 -18.10
N ASN A 143 -8.06 6.57 -19.15
CA ASN A 143 -7.38 7.29 -20.22
C ASN A 143 -7.31 8.80 -19.96
N TYR A 144 -7.15 9.21 -18.72
CA TYR A 144 -7.10 10.63 -18.35
C TYR A 144 -5.75 11.25 -18.70
N THR A 145 -5.78 12.51 -19.12
CA THR A 145 -4.59 13.35 -19.37
C THR A 145 -4.42 14.44 -18.31
N THR A 146 -5.48 14.70 -17.55
CA THR A 146 -5.51 15.59 -16.39
C THR A 146 -6.14 14.82 -15.25
N GLN A 147 -5.71 15.09 -14.03
CA GLN A 147 -6.22 14.38 -12.85
C GLN A 147 -7.74 14.53 -12.71
N PRO A 148 -8.47 13.45 -12.39
CA PRO A 148 -9.90 13.50 -12.11
C PRO A 148 -10.16 14.09 -10.71
N GLU A 149 -9.94 15.40 -10.56
CA GLU A 149 -9.89 16.08 -9.26
C GLU A 149 -11.19 15.98 -8.46
N LYS A 150 -12.34 16.05 -9.13
CA LYS A 150 -13.65 15.92 -8.46
C LYS A 150 -13.82 14.52 -7.87
N GLY A 151 -13.47 13.50 -8.64
CA GLY A 151 -13.50 12.12 -8.20
C GLY A 151 -12.53 11.84 -7.06
N LEU A 152 -11.31 12.38 -7.16
CA LEU A 152 -10.31 12.27 -6.10
C LEU A 152 -10.75 12.94 -4.80
N ARG A 153 -11.34 14.14 -4.87
CA ARG A 153 -11.88 14.82 -3.68
C ARG A 153 -13.05 14.05 -3.06
N ALA A 154 -14.00 13.58 -3.87
CA ALA A 154 -15.12 12.78 -3.40
C ALA A 154 -14.64 11.46 -2.77
N GLY A 155 -13.68 10.79 -3.41
CA GLY A 155 -13.03 9.60 -2.87
C GLY A 155 -12.28 9.87 -1.56
N GLY A 156 -11.56 10.98 -1.48
CA GLY A 156 -10.89 11.42 -0.25
C GLY A 156 -11.85 11.67 0.90
N ALA A 157 -12.97 12.35 0.66
CA ALA A 157 -14.02 12.58 1.64
C ALA A 157 -14.64 11.26 2.13
N HIS A 158 -14.95 10.34 1.21
CA HIS A 158 -15.40 8.99 1.56
C HIS A 158 -14.36 8.25 2.42
N TRP A 159 -13.09 8.30 2.02
CA TRP A 159 -12.01 7.61 2.71
C TRP A 159 -11.74 8.17 4.10
N SER A 160 -11.77 9.49 4.25
CA SER A 160 -11.49 10.15 5.53
C SER A 160 -12.46 9.73 6.63
N SER A 161 -13.73 9.47 6.28
CA SER A 161 -14.76 9.01 7.21
C SER A 161 -14.48 7.62 7.80
N TRP A 162 -13.61 6.83 7.16
CA TRP A 162 -13.13 5.52 7.61
C TRP A 162 -11.78 5.58 8.32
N GLY A 163 -10.95 6.53 7.90
CA GLY A 163 -9.59 6.70 8.41
C GLY A 163 -9.50 7.38 9.78
N TRP A 164 -10.50 8.18 10.11
CA TRP A 164 -10.53 8.99 11.32
C TRP A 164 -11.78 8.73 12.15
N SER A 165 -11.66 8.85 13.47
CA SER A 165 -12.80 8.67 14.38
C SER A 165 -13.76 9.85 14.32
N GLN A 166 -15.04 9.63 14.68
CA GLN A 166 -16.01 10.73 14.81
C GLN A 166 -15.52 11.80 15.80
N GLU A 167 -14.86 11.40 16.87
CA GLU A 167 -14.33 12.32 17.87
C GLU A 167 -13.20 13.19 17.31
N TRP A 168 -12.39 12.65 16.40
CA TRP A 168 -11.37 13.41 15.69
C TRP A 168 -11.99 14.58 14.91
N PHE A 169 -13.11 14.34 14.22
CA PHE A 169 -13.84 15.40 13.49
C PHE A 169 -14.50 16.38 14.45
N ARG A 170 -15.12 15.91 15.54
CA ARG A 170 -15.75 16.79 16.54
C ARG A 170 -14.75 17.75 17.20
N LYS A 171 -13.54 17.29 17.42
CA LYS A 171 -12.44 18.09 17.98
C LYS A 171 -11.69 18.90 16.94
N GLU A 172 -12.11 18.87 15.69
CA GLU A 172 -11.49 19.59 14.58
C GLU A 172 -9.97 19.35 14.46
N LEU A 173 -9.50 18.12 14.79
CA LEU A 173 -8.07 17.78 14.77
C LEU A 173 -7.45 17.81 13.35
N TYR A 174 -8.26 17.91 12.31
CA TYR A 174 -7.78 18.20 10.95
C TYR A 174 -7.01 19.53 10.87
N LYS A 175 -7.33 20.50 11.72
CA LYS A 175 -6.60 21.76 11.81
C LYS A 175 -5.13 21.58 12.22
N GLU A 176 -4.81 20.57 13.02
CA GLU A 176 -3.43 20.21 13.39
C GLU A 176 -2.63 19.69 12.18
N LYS A 177 -3.32 19.19 11.16
CA LYS A 177 -2.71 18.77 9.89
C LYS A 177 -2.51 19.93 8.90
N LYS A 178 -2.73 21.18 9.35
CA LYS A 178 -2.65 22.39 8.54
C LYS A 178 -3.74 22.49 7.45
N LEU A 179 -4.79 21.70 7.55
CA LEU A 179 -5.96 21.80 6.69
C LEU A 179 -6.81 22.98 7.17
N LYS A 180 -7.29 23.81 6.25
CA LYS A 180 -8.04 25.04 6.59
C LYS A 180 -9.49 24.74 6.96
N ASN A 181 -10.06 23.74 6.32
CA ASN A 181 -11.42 23.30 6.53
C ASN A 181 -11.56 21.80 6.23
N ILE A 182 -12.78 21.27 6.36
CA ILE A 182 -13.08 19.86 6.17
C ILE A 182 -13.03 19.40 4.69
N ASP A 183 -13.02 20.34 3.74
CA ASP A 183 -13.04 20.03 2.31
C ASP A 183 -11.63 19.86 1.72
N GLU A 184 -10.59 20.13 2.50
CA GLU A 184 -9.18 19.91 2.16
C GLU A 184 -8.70 18.52 2.59
#